data_9f9cb1d8042a3d61bf6d36ffd090466e
#
_entry.id   9f9cb1d8042a3d61bf6d36ffd090466e
#
_cell.length_a   1.000
_cell.length_b   1.000
_cell.length_c   1.000
_cell.angle_alpha   90.00
_cell.angle_beta   90.00
_cell.angle_gamma   90.00
#
_symmetry.space_group_name_H-M   'P 1'
#
loop_
_entity.id
_entity.type
_entity.pdbx_description
1 polymer ?
#
loop_
_entity_poly.entity_id
_entity_poly.type
_entity_poly.pdbx_seq_one_letter_code
_entity_poly.pdbx_strand_id
1 'polypeptide(L)'
;MPLSRRELASAPLWLAGCAARRNAVAPPAPVPMSRVRVAPERVIRTIVGLRPFRPSGFVVRGEKLDQKVVIHNYGHGGAGITLSWGTAQLSLAEAAQVETRQAAVIGCGVVGLSTARLLQQRGYSVTIYTKAMPPDTTSNVAGGLWSPVTAYDHERVTPEFRRQFGEAGRFAFRRFQSLVGDGYGVRWLPVYSLSRDSAHQPPPPESANSEIEPLYPDSRQLARTEHCFDVPYVYRRYSMLIEPAVYLNALLRDFLAAKGDLVVREFRDTPDLMSLRETLLFNCTGLGSRELFHDDELIPIRGQFVVPVAAAGDRLHDPRSGRHLHVSAPRWRVVGRQSRARRVRHAGGPGHYGSNPARERGGLRRHANSYNGQGGPLW
;
A
#
# COMPACT_ATOMS: atom_id res chain seq x y z
N MET A 1 -36.32 37.56 -51.59
CA MET A 1 -35.51 37.41 -52.79
C MET A 1 -34.57 36.25 -52.52
N PRO A 2 -34.58 35.14 -53.26
CA PRO A 2 -33.68 34.02 -53.04
C PRO A 2 -32.35 34.27 -53.75
N LEU A 3 -31.25 34.06 -53.03
CA LEU A 3 -29.90 34.17 -53.52
C LEU A 3 -29.61 33.08 -54.58
N SER A 4 -28.96 33.47 -55.67
CA SER A 4 -28.75 32.67 -56.85
C SER A 4 -27.61 31.67 -56.68
N ARG A 5 -27.72 30.52 -57.36
CA ARG A 5 -26.79 29.37 -57.36
C ARG A 5 -25.38 29.65 -57.89
N ARG A 6 -24.97 30.86 -58.11
CA ARG A 6 -23.68 31.23 -58.68
C ARG A 6 -22.62 31.76 -57.67
N GLU A 7 -23.01 31.95 -56.39
CA GLU A 7 -22.07 32.48 -55.38
C GLU A 7 -21.45 31.42 -54.46
N LEU A 8 -21.70 30.14 -54.71
CA LEU A 8 -21.15 29.02 -53.93
C LEU A 8 -19.90 28.36 -54.53
N ALA A 9 -19.29 29.00 -55.57
CA ALA A 9 -18.16 28.40 -56.30
C ALA A 9 -16.75 29.02 -56.01
N SER A 10 -16.63 29.79 -54.95
CA SER A 10 -15.34 30.39 -54.57
C SER A 10 -15.01 30.31 -53.09
N ALA A 11 -15.10 29.07 -52.50
CA ALA A 11 -14.47 28.80 -51.23
C ALA A 11 -13.11 28.08 -51.53
N PRO A 12 -12.01 28.80 -51.52
CA PRO A 12 -10.74 28.17 -51.78
C PRO A 12 -10.12 27.56 -50.51
N LEU A 13 -9.68 26.31 -50.62
CA LEU A 13 -8.30 25.91 -50.35
C LEU A 13 -7.62 26.43 -49.07
N TRP A 14 -8.31 26.37 -47.92
CA TRP A 14 -7.63 26.54 -46.61
C TRP A 14 -7.60 25.28 -45.75
N LEU A 15 -7.95 24.10 -46.28
CA LEU A 15 -7.94 22.81 -45.56
C LEU A 15 -6.75 21.93 -45.90
N ALA A 16 -5.73 22.43 -46.59
CA ALA A 16 -4.54 21.66 -47.00
C ALA A 16 -3.26 22.10 -46.29
N GLY A 17 -3.32 22.56 -45.04
CA GLY A 17 -2.16 23.11 -44.34
C GLY A 17 -1.84 22.59 -42.94
N CYS A 18 -2.59 21.62 -42.40
CA CYS A 18 -2.29 21.08 -41.07
C CYS A 18 -1.86 19.60 -41.05
N ALA A 19 -1.19 19.13 -42.10
CA ALA A 19 -0.28 18.02 -41.96
C ALA A 19 1.00 18.51 -41.26
N ALA A 20 0.86 18.98 -40.00
CA ALA A 20 2.01 19.25 -39.17
C ALA A 20 2.82 17.94 -39.14
N ARG A 21 4.01 17.96 -39.79
CA ARG A 21 5.05 16.96 -39.54
C ARG A 21 5.12 16.83 -38.03
N ARG A 22 4.63 15.71 -37.48
CA ARG A 22 4.97 15.26 -36.13
C ARG A 22 6.48 15.09 -36.17
N ASN A 23 7.22 16.14 -35.85
CA ASN A 23 8.63 15.97 -35.53
C ASN A 23 8.64 14.92 -34.44
N ALA A 24 9.13 13.74 -34.77
CA ALA A 24 9.37 12.70 -33.81
C ALA A 24 10.32 13.31 -32.78
N VAL A 25 9.76 13.74 -31.65
CA VAL A 25 10.57 14.18 -30.52
C VAL A 25 11.46 12.99 -30.19
N ALA A 26 12.77 13.18 -30.33
CA ALA A 26 13.72 12.14 -29.98
C ALA A 26 13.38 11.65 -28.55
N PRO A 27 13.34 10.33 -28.32
CA PRO A 27 13.04 9.80 -27.00
C PRO A 27 14.01 10.46 -26.00
N PRO A 28 13.53 10.94 -24.84
CA PRO A 28 14.40 11.56 -23.86
C PRO A 28 15.54 10.61 -23.51
N ALA A 29 16.76 11.10 -23.45
CA ALA A 29 17.94 10.33 -23.07
C ALA A 29 17.67 9.58 -21.75
N PRO A 30 18.16 8.34 -21.59
CA PRO A 30 17.99 7.58 -20.35
C PRO A 30 18.46 8.43 -19.17
N VAL A 31 17.61 8.59 -18.15
CA VAL A 31 17.98 9.33 -16.95
C VAL A 31 19.10 8.56 -16.25
N PRO A 32 20.30 9.16 -16.05
CA PRO A 32 21.37 8.47 -15.35
C PRO A 32 20.95 8.20 -13.91
N MET A 33 20.97 6.92 -13.54
CA MET A 33 20.64 6.50 -12.18
C MET A 33 21.93 6.38 -11.36
N SER A 34 21.97 7.05 -10.22
CA SER A 34 23.08 6.88 -9.27
C SER A 34 23.10 5.43 -8.76
N ARG A 35 24.30 4.81 -8.79
CA ARG A 35 24.46 3.48 -8.20
C ARG A 35 24.39 3.59 -6.69
N VAL A 36 23.45 2.88 -6.09
CA VAL A 36 23.39 2.74 -4.63
C VAL A 36 24.45 1.76 -4.18
N ARG A 37 25.34 2.18 -3.31
CA ARG A 37 26.37 1.30 -2.73
C ARG A 37 25.77 0.47 -1.61
N VAL A 38 25.65 -0.81 -1.88
CA VAL A 38 25.13 -1.79 -0.93
C VAL A 38 26.26 -2.61 -0.41
N ALA A 39 26.46 -2.53 0.89
CA ALA A 39 27.47 -3.33 1.57
C ALA A 39 27.01 -3.64 3.00
N PRO A 40 27.31 -4.83 3.54
CA PRO A 40 26.88 -5.22 4.88
C PRO A 40 27.34 -4.25 5.97
N GLU A 41 28.55 -3.71 5.85
CA GLU A 41 29.14 -2.75 6.79
C GLU A 41 28.44 -1.39 6.81
N ARG A 42 27.58 -1.13 5.83
CA ARG A 42 26.77 0.09 5.75
C ARG A 42 25.39 -0.05 6.37
N VAL A 43 25.07 -1.19 6.94
CA VAL A 43 23.76 -1.44 7.57
C VAL A 43 23.71 -0.77 8.94
N ILE A 44 22.84 0.23 9.11
CA ILE A 44 22.59 0.89 10.41
C ILE A 44 21.73 0.00 11.29
N ARG A 45 20.63 -0.50 10.71
CA ARG A 45 19.65 -1.32 11.43
C ARG A 45 18.79 -2.15 10.50
N THR A 46 18.24 -3.21 11.08
CA THR A 46 17.19 -4.01 10.45
C THR A 46 15.86 -3.72 11.14
N ILE A 47 14.82 -3.45 10.38
CA ILE A 47 13.47 -3.19 10.87
C ILE A 47 12.56 -4.32 10.43
N VAL A 48 11.72 -4.81 11.35
CA VAL A 48 10.75 -5.88 11.07
C VAL A 48 9.34 -5.38 11.35
N GLY A 49 8.41 -5.67 10.45
CA GLY A 49 6.98 -5.44 10.63
C GLY A 49 6.19 -6.70 10.32
N LEU A 50 5.06 -6.87 10.97
CA LEU A 50 4.13 -7.96 10.73
C LEU A 50 2.91 -7.44 9.95
N ARG A 51 2.76 -7.89 8.72
CA ARG A 51 1.63 -7.53 7.87
C ARG A 51 0.39 -8.32 8.29
N PRO A 52 -0.76 -7.69 8.48
CA PRO A 52 -2.02 -8.38 8.79
C PRO A 52 -2.59 -9.01 7.51
N PHE A 53 -2.03 -10.14 7.09
CA PHE A 53 -2.43 -10.82 5.86
C PHE A 53 -3.65 -11.72 6.10
N ARG A 54 -4.57 -11.67 5.17
CA ARG A 54 -5.74 -12.52 5.14
C ARG A 54 -5.85 -13.12 3.74
N PRO A 55 -5.83 -14.46 3.59
CA PRO A 55 -5.86 -15.11 2.27
C PRO A 55 -7.05 -14.68 1.40
N SER A 56 -8.23 -14.48 1.99
CA SER A 56 -9.42 -13.99 1.26
C SER A 56 -9.45 -12.45 1.08
N GLY A 57 -8.38 -11.75 1.47
CA GLY A 57 -8.28 -10.29 1.36
C GLY A 57 -8.79 -9.54 2.60
N PHE A 58 -8.87 -8.22 2.50
CA PHE A 58 -9.35 -7.36 3.59
C PHE A 58 -10.83 -7.59 3.89
N VAL A 59 -11.24 -7.24 5.10
CA VAL A 59 -12.63 -7.25 5.53
C VAL A 59 -13.13 -5.81 5.62
N VAL A 60 -14.22 -5.51 4.89
CA VAL A 60 -15.05 -4.33 5.09
C VAL A 60 -16.50 -4.81 5.16
N ARG A 61 -17.06 -4.77 6.36
CA ARG A 61 -18.46 -5.17 6.60
C ARG A 61 -18.98 -4.60 7.91
N GLY A 62 -20.29 -4.35 7.96
CA GLY A 62 -21.00 -4.04 9.20
C GLY A 62 -21.41 -5.29 9.97
N GLU A 63 -21.34 -5.23 11.29
CA GLU A 63 -21.82 -6.26 12.21
C GLU A 63 -22.56 -5.61 13.37
N LYS A 64 -23.75 -6.11 13.71
CA LYS A 64 -24.45 -5.66 14.90
C LYS A 64 -23.97 -6.49 16.09
N LEU A 65 -23.46 -5.81 17.08
CA LEU A 65 -22.94 -6.40 18.29
C LEU A 65 -23.70 -5.81 19.48
N ASP A 66 -24.73 -6.50 19.95
CA ASP A 66 -25.67 -6.01 20.97
C ASP A 66 -26.28 -4.63 20.59
N GLN A 67 -26.01 -3.59 21.36
CA GLN A 67 -26.50 -2.24 21.10
C GLN A 67 -25.57 -1.39 20.20
N LYS A 68 -24.47 -1.96 19.75
CA LYS A 68 -23.48 -1.30 18.93
C LYS A 68 -23.47 -1.83 17.50
N VAL A 69 -23.02 -0.98 16.59
CA VAL A 69 -22.68 -1.36 15.22
C VAL A 69 -21.17 -1.28 15.09
N VAL A 70 -20.55 -2.39 14.71
CA VAL A 70 -19.13 -2.50 14.44
C VAL A 70 -18.90 -2.61 12.94
N ILE A 71 -18.18 -1.65 12.38
CA ILE A 71 -17.75 -1.69 11.00
C ILE A 71 -16.31 -2.18 10.96
N HIS A 72 -16.09 -3.35 10.43
CA HIS A 72 -14.76 -3.93 10.27
C HIS A 72 -14.02 -3.28 9.10
N ASN A 73 -12.74 -2.97 9.29
CA ASN A 73 -11.84 -2.45 8.26
C ASN A 73 -10.39 -2.89 8.57
N TYR A 74 -10.06 -4.13 8.24
CA TYR A 74 -8.76 -4.74 8.57
C TYR A 74 -8.36 -5.83 7.57
N GLY A 75 -7.18 -6.45 7.75
CA GLY A 75 -6.76 -7.62 6.96
C GLY A 75 -6.08 -7.27 5.63
N HIS A 76 -5.54 -6.06 5.50
CA HIS A 76 -5.01 -5.53 4.23
C HIS A 76 -3.68 -6.14 3.78
N GLY A 77 -3.03 -6.98 4.58
CA GLY A 77 -1.73 -7.53 4.24
C GLY A 77 -0.68 -6.46 3.95
N GLY A 78 -0.08 -6.51 2.78
CA GLY A 78 0.89 -5.53 2.31
C GLY A 78 0.30 -4.26 1.70
N ALA A 79 -1.03 -4.21 1.51
CA ALA A 79 -1.74 -3.13 0.81
C ALA A 79 -2.34 -2.05 1.73
N GLY A 80 -2.07 -2.10 3.04
CA GLY A 80 -2.70 -1.21 4.01
C GLY A 80 -2.56 0.28 3.69
N ILE A 81 -1.37 0.76 3.33
CA ILE A 81 -1.19 2.15 2.90
C ILE A 81 -1.93 2.40 1.59
N THR A 82 -1.72 1.55 0.59
CA THR A 82 -2.29 1.70 -0.75
C THR A 82 -3.80 1.86 -0.74
N LEU A 83 -4.52 1.06 0.06
CA LEU A 83 -5.97 0.97 0.04
C LEU A 83 -6.67 1.72 1.17
N SER A 84 -5.93 2.30 2.13
CA SER A 84 -6.47 2.86 3.38
C SER A 84 -7.66 3.82 3.19
N TRP A 85 -7.57 4.75 2.25
CA TRP A 85 -8.65 5.69 1.97
C TRP A 85 -9.86 5.03 1.30
N GLY A 86 -9.59 4.07 0.43
CA GLY A 86 -10.64 3.36 -0.30
C GLY A 86 -11.45 2.47 0.63
N THR A 87 -10.78 1.69 1.47
CA THR A 87 -11.48 0.86 2.45
C THR A 87 -12.14 1.69 3.54
N ALA A 88 -11.58 2.85 3.89
CA ALA A 88 -12.29 3.82 4.74
C ALA A 88 -13.59 4.31 4.08
N GLN A 89 -13.58 4.62 2.78
CA GLN A 89 -14.79 5.01 2.05
C GLN A 89 -15.85 3.89 2.03
N LEU A 90 -15.42 2.65 1.78
CA LEU A 90 -16.32 1.49 1.85
C LEU A 90 -16.90 1.31 3.26
N SER A 91 -16.07 1.47 4.29
CA SER A 91 -16.50 1.37 5.70
C SER A 91 -17.54 2.44 6.06
N LEU A 92 -17.43 3.64 5.53
CA LEU A 92 -18.43 4.68 5.72
C LEU A 92 -19.75 4.34 5.01
N ALA A 93 -19.69 3.67 3.86
CA ALA A 93 -20.90 3.19 3.18
C ALA A 93 -21.64 2.13 4.03
N GLU A 94 -20.92 1.22 4.68
CA GLU A 94 -21.51 0.26 5.63
C GLU A 94 -22.21 0.93 6.81
N ALA A 95 -21.73 2.11 7.23
CA ALA A 95 -22.31 2.88 8.33
C ALA A 95 -23.47 3.80 7.91
N ALA A 96 -23.86 3.81 6.64
CA ALA A 96 -24.80 4.82 6.09
C ALA A 96 -26.16 4.84 6.77
N GLN A 97 -26.63 3.71 7.30
CA GLN A 97 -27.91 3.58 7.98
C GLN A 97 -27.85 3.86 9.50
N VAL A 98 -26.68 4.20 10.03
CA VAL A 98 -26.51 4.48 11.46
C VAL A 98 -26.65 5.98 11.68
N GLU A 99 -27.65 6.36 12.46
CA GLU A 99 -28.03 7.78 12.63
C GLU A 99 -27.04 8.60 13.43
N THR A 100 -26.23 7.98 14.31
CA THR A 100 -25.28 8.71 15.16
C THR A 100 -24.19 9.41 14.36
N ARG A 101 -23.74 10.55 14.88
CA ARG A 101 -22.54 11.27 14.37
C ARG A 101 -21.37 11.20 15.34
N GLN A 102 -21.43 10.30 16.32
CA GLN A 102 -20.32 9.99 17.21
C GLN A 102 -19.78 8.61 16.87
N ALA A 103 -18.49 8.52 16.61
CA ALA A 103 -17.86 7.28 16.21
C ALA A 103 -16.55 7.03 16.97
N ALA A 104 -16.32 5.77 17.34
CA ALA A 104 -15.03 5.31 17.83
C ALA A 104 -14.28 4.60 16.71
N VAL A 105 -13.01 4.90 16.54
CA VAL A 105 -12.09 4.18 15.66
C VAL A 105 -11.09 3.43 16.52
N ILE A 106 -11.03 2.11 16.38
CA ILE A 106 -10.12 1.27 17.16
C ILE A 106 -8.86 1.00 16.35
N GLY A 107 -7.76 1.64 16.75
CA GLY A 107 -6.45 1.56 16.08
C GLY A 107 -6.03 2.87 15.41
N CYS A 108 -4.74 3.23 15.58
CA CYS A 108 -4.10 4.45 15.07
C CYS A 108 -3.06 4.17 13.96
N GLY A 109 -3.18 3.03 13.27
CA GLY A 109 -2.44 2.76 12.04
C GLY A 109 -3.03 3.53 10.86
N VAL A 110 -2.44 3.34 9.67
CA VAL A 110 -2.87 4.06 8.46
C VAL A 110 -4.35 3.89 8.14
N VAL A 111 -4.91 2.69 8.34
CA VAL A 111 -6.33 2.42 8.08
C VAL A 111 -7.21 3.17 9.06
N GLY A 112 -6.90 3.13 10.37
CA GLY A 112 -7.65 3.86 11.38
C GLY A 112 -7.58 5.37 11.20
N LEU A 113 -6.38 5.92 10.95
CA LEU A 113 -6.22 7.35 10.70
C LEU A 113 -6.96 7.82 9.45
N SER A 114 -6.91 7.06 8.33
CA SER A 114 -7.67 7.39 7.12
C SER A 114 -9.17 7.32 7.35
N THR A 115 -9.65 6.32 8.10
CA THR A 115 -11.06 6.18 8.48
C THR A 115 -11.52 7.35 9.36
N ALA A 116 -10.76 7.67 10.40
CA ALA A 116 -11.07 8.78 11.30
C ALA A 116 -11.11 10.12 10.57
N ARG A 117 -10.12 10.40 9.71
CA ARG A 117 -10.09 11.63 8.91
C ARG A 117 -11.27 11.72 7.94
N LEU A 118 -11.65 10.62 7.31
CA LEU A 118 -12.79 10.61 6.39
C LEU A 118 -14.11 10.81 7.14
N LEU A 119 -14.27 10.21 8.32
CA LEU A 119 -15.40 10.44 9.23
C LEU A 119 -15.52 11.93 9.63
N GLN A 120 -14.42 12.55 10.07
CA GLN A 120 -14.41 13.99 10.40
C GLN A 120 -14.82 14.85 9.20
N GLN A 121 -14.33 14.54 8.00
CA GLN A 121 -14.73 15.24 6.77
C GLN A 121 -16.22 15.08 6.42
N ARG A 122 -16.89 14.09 6.99
CA ARG A 122 -18.35 13.86 6.88
C ARG A 122 -19.13 14.33 8.10
N GLY A 123 -18.50 15.13 8.99
CA GLY A 123 -19.15 15.77 10.13
C GLY A 123 -19.32 14.87 11.36
N TYR A 124 -18.57 13.78 11.46
CA TYR A 124 -18.56 12.95 12.67
C TYR A 124 -17.63 13.54 13.73
N SER A 125 -18.05 13.43 14.98
CA SER A 125 -17.16 13.54 16.15
C SER A 125 -16.49 12.18 16.35
N VAL A 126 -15.16 12.15 16.36
CA VAL A 126 -14.41 10.90 16.33
C VAL A 126 -13.43 10.81 17.48
N THR A 127 -13.50 9.69 18.21
CA THR A 127 -12.48 9.28 19.19
C THR A 127 -11.68 8.11 18.61
N ILE A 128 -10.35 8.23 18.53
CA ILE A 128 -9.47 7.10 18.25
C ILE A 128 -9.05 6.46 19.57
N TYR A 129 -9.29 5.17 19.71
CA TYR A 129 -8.77 4.34 20.80
C TYR A 129 -7.66 3.45 20.26
N THR A 130 -6.50 3.44 20.90
CA THR A 130 -5.36 2.70 20.38
C THR A 130 -4.38 2.28 21.46
N LYS A 131 -3.75 1.11 21.30
CA LYS A 131 -2.65 0.69 22.17
C LYS A 131 -1.30 1.29 21.77
N ALA A 132 -1.15 1.69 20.50
CA ALA A 132 0.07 2.29 19.97
C ALA A 132 -0.28 3.32 18.89
N MET A 133 0.47 4.40 18.85
CA MET A 133 0.32 5.47 17.85
C MET A 133 1.61 5.62 17.02
N PRO A 134 1.60 6.36 15.91
CA PRO A 134 2.84 6.70 15.22
C PRO A 134 3.88 7.33 16.18
N PRO A 135 5.17 6.89 16.15
CA PRO A 135 5.78 6.03 15.12
C PRO A 135 5.71 4.51 15.37
N ASP A 136 5.03 4.04 16.40
CA ASP A 136 5.12 2.65 16.89
C ASP A 136 4.05 1.71 16.30
N THR A 137 3.47 2.09 15.17
CA THR A 137 2.48 1.25 14.47
C THR A 137 3.14 0.39 13.39
N THR A 138 2.50 -0.74 13.04
CA THR A 138 2.92 -1.57 11.88
C THR A 138 2.99 -0.74 10.59
N SER A 139 2.14 0.25 10.44
CA SER A 139 2.10 1.12 9.26
C SER A 139 3.37 1.95 9.07
N ASN A 140 4.08 2.28 10.15
CA ASN A 140 5.34 3.04 10.11
C ASN A 140 6.49 2.21 9.52
N VAL A 141 6.37 0.88 9.52
CA VAL A 141 7.35 -0.06 8.97
C VAL A 141 7.00 -0.50 7.55
N ALA A 142 6.12 0.21 6.86
CA ALA A 142 5.74 -0.10 5.48
C ALA A 142 6.73 0.48 4.47
N GLY A 143 6.78 -0.12 3.26
CA GLY A 143 7.60 0.39 2.15
C GLY A 143 7.07 1.67 1.52
N GLY A 144 5.77 1.90 1.63
CA GLY A 144 5.11 3.13 1.21
C GLY A 144 4.92 3.33 -0.29
N LEU A 145 5.30 2.38 -1.14
CA LEU A 145 4.95 2.47 -2.55
C LEU A 145 3.46 2.17 -2.72
N TRP A 146 2.75 3.00 -3.49
CA TRP A 146 1.38 2.71 -3.87
C TRP A 146 1.36 1.51 -4.81
N SER A 147 1.21 0.34 -4.21
CA SER A 147 1.20 -0.95 -4.89
C SER A 147 0.61 -2.00 -3.96
N PRO A 148 -0.52 -2.61 -4.30
CA PRO A 148 -1.20 -3.57 -3.43
C PRO A 148 -0.59 -4.95 -3.56
N VAL A 149 0.57 -5.13 -2.95
CA VAL A 149 1.27 -6.42 -2.93
C VAL A 149 0.96 -7.19 -1.65
N THR A 150 0.90 -8.51 -1.73
CA THR A 150 0.64 -9.40 -0.59
C THR A 150 -0.68 -9.02 0.12
N ALA A 151 -1.73 -8.77 -0.65
CA ALA A 151 -3.03 -8.33 -0.15
C ALA A 151 -4.01 -9.50 0.02
N TYR A 152 -3.87 -10.54 -0.79
CA TYR A 152 -4.75 -11.70 -0.86
C TYR A 152 -4.07 -12.87 -1.58
N ASP A 153 -4.65 -14.07 -1.49
CA ASP A 153 -4.28 -15.22 -2.31
C ASP A 153 -5.17 -15.27 -3.56
N HIS A 154 -4.56 -15.41 -4.73
CA HIS A 154 -5.28 -15.36 -6.02
C HIS A 154 -6.39 -16.42 -6.12
N GLU A 155 -6.18 -17.59 -5.56
CA GLU A 155 -7.16 -18.70 -5.55
C GLU A 155 -8.37 -18.45 -4.64
N ARG A 156 -8.29 -17.41 -3.78
CA ARG A 156 -9.33 -17.04 -2.82
C ARG A 156 -10.11 -15.79 -3.21
N VAL A 157 -9.81 -15.21 -4.37
CA VAL A 157 -10.47 -13.99 -4.86
C VAL A 157 -11.91 -14.32 -5.28
N THR A 158 -12.87 -13.62 -4.65
CA THR A 158 -14.28 -13.67 -5.04
C THR A 158 -14.62 -12.48 -5.95
N PRO A 159 -15.70 -12.57 -6.76
CA PRO A 159 -16.16 -11.42 -7.55
C PRO A 159 -16.48 -10.19 -6.69
N GLU A 160 -17.07 -10.41 -5.50
CA GLU A 160 -17.38 -9.35 -4.55
C GLU A 160 -16.12 -8.66 -4.03
N PHE A 161 -15.13 -9.44 -3.56
CA PHE A 161 -13.86 -8.89 -3.13
C PHE A 161 -13.16 -8.12 -4.25
N ARG A 162 -13.17 -8.64 -5.48
CA ARG A 162 -12.58 -7.99 -6.64
C ARG A 162 -13.21 -6.61 -6.90
N ARG A 163 -14.55 -6.53 -6.83
CA ARG A 163 -15.27 -5.27 -6.96
C ARG A 163 -14.87 -4.27 -5.87
N GLN A 164 -14.91 -4.69 -4.60
CA GLN A 164 -14.50 -3.86 -3.46
C GLN A 164 -13.03 -3.39 -3.59
N PHE A 165 -12.15 -4.28 -4.01
CA PHE A 165 -10.73 -3.96 -4.21
C PHE A 165 -10.53 -2.89 -5.30
N GLY A 166 -11.24 -3.02 -6.41
CA GLY A 166 -11.22 -2.03 -7.50
C GLY A 166 -11.77 -0.68 -7.06
N GLU A 167 -12.90 -0.66 -6.36
CA GLU A 167 -13.49 0.57 -5.80
C GLU A 167 -12.54 1.25 -4.82
N ALA A 168 -12.01 0.48 -3.86
CA ALA A 168 -11.05 0.97 -2.88
C ALA A 168 -9.78 1.51 -3.55
N GLY A 169 -9.25 0.79 -4.54
CA GLY A 169 -8.07 1.20 -5.30
C GLY A 169 -8.27 2.53 -6.01
N ARG A 170 -9.37 2.66 -6.77
CA ARG A 170 -9.69 3.90 -7.51
C ARG A 170 -9.89 5.10 -6.57
N PHE A 171 -10.61 4.92 -5.46
CA PHE A 171 -10.81 5.99 -4.49
C PHE A 171 -9.50 6.41 -3.83
N ALA A 172 -8.72 5.44 -3.34
CA ALA A 172 -7.44 5.71 -2.69
C ALA A 172 -6.44 6.39 -3.63
N PHE A 173 -6.37 5.94 -4.89
CA PHE A 173 -5.49 6.54 -5.89
C PHE A 173 -5.76 8.03 -6.08
N ARG A 174 -7.04 8.40 -6.30
CA ARG A 174 -7.45 9.81 -6.45
C ARG A 174 -7.15 10.62 -5.19
N ARG A 175 -7.38 10.02 -4.02
CA ARG A 175 -7.10 10.69 -2.75
C ARG A 175 -5.61 10.97 -2.57
N PHE A 176 -4.75 10.01 -2.86
CA PHE A 176 -3.29 10.22 -2.79
C PHE A 176 -2.80 11.25 -3.78
N GLN A 177 -3.38 11.33 -4.99
CA GLN A 177 -3.08 12.41 -5.94
C GLN A 177 -3.33 13.80 -5.36
N SER A 178 -4.39 13.97 -4.57
CA SER A 178 -4.70 15.25 -3.90
C SER A 178 -3.79 15.56 -2.70
N LEU A 179 -3.01 14.59 -2.25
CA LEU A 179 -2.07 14.71 -1.12
C LEU A 179 -0.60 14.80 -1.56
N VAL A 180 -0.35 14.88 -2.87
CA VAL A 180 1.01 15.02 -3.39
C VAL A 180 1.65 16.30 -2.84
N GLY A 181 2.84 16.16 -2.26
CA GLY A 181 3.63 17.24 -1.68
C GLY A 181 4.36 16.81 -0.41
N ASP A 182 5.28 17.67 0.03
CA ASP A 182 6.17 17.40 1.18
C ASP A 182 5.40 17.32 2.50
N GLY A 183 4.29 18.05 2.62
CA GLY A 183 3.48 18.07 3.84
C GLY A 183 2.89 16.71 4.21
N TYR A 184 2.63 15.86 3.22
CA TYR A 184 2.17 14.47 3.41
C TYR A 184 3.24 13.44 3.01
N GLY A 185 4.37 13.86 2.48
CA GLY A 185 5.41 12.95 2.01
C GLY A 185 4.95 12.04 0.86
N VAL A 186 4.05 12.54 0.01
CA VAL A 186 3.53 11.81 -1.17
C VAL A 186 4.15 12.40 -2.42
N ARG A 187 4.77 11.55 -3.24
CA ARG A 187 5.39 12.00 -4.50
C ARG A 187 5.30 10.94 -5.59
N TRP A 188 5.21 11.41 -6.83
CA TRP A 188 5.29 10.57 -8.00
C TRP A 188 6.72 10.12 -8.29
N LEU A 189 6.86 8.88 -8.75
CA LEU A 189 8.13 8.34 -9.19
C LEU A 189 7.96 7.25 -10.25
N PRO A 190 8.93 7.08 -11.14
CA PRO A 190 8.99 5.94 -12.04
C PRO A 190 9.39 4.69 -11.27
N VAL A 191 8.69 3.60 -11.56
CA VAL A 191 8.96 2.26 -11.02
C VAL A 191 9.38 1.38 -12.19
N TYR A 192 10.51 0.70 -12.05
CA TYR A 192 11.05 -0.20 -13.07
C TYR A 192 10.97 -1.64 -12.58
N SER A 193 10.33 -2.49 -13.38
CA SER A 193 10.38 -3.95 -13.20
C SER A 193 11.39 -4.53 -14.19
N LEU A 194 12.36 -5.26 -13.66
CA LEU A 194 13.49 -5.79 -14.42
C LEU A 194 13.35 -7.31 -14.53
N SER A 195 13.46 -7.85 -15.73
CA SER A 195 13.45 -9.31 -15.98
C SER A 195 14.53 -9.71 -16.98
N ARG A 196 15.10 -10.91 -16.77
CA ARG A 196 16.02 -11.55 -17.72
C ARG A 196 15.30 -12.54 -18.63
N ASP A 197 14.16 -13.06 -18.19
CA ASP A 197 13.54 -14.25 -18.76
C ASP A 197 12.36 -13.93 -19.68
N SER A 198 11.54 -12.93 -19.31
CA SER A 198 10.31 -12.60 -20.03
C SER A 198 9.92 -11.15 -19.93
N ALA A 199 9.15 -10.67 -20.92
CA ALA A 199 8.46 -9.39 -20.85
C ALA A 199 7.45 -9.37 -19.70
N HIS A 200 7.13 -8.17 -19.21
CA HIS A 200 6.11 -7.99 -18.21
C HIS A 200 4.74 -8.51 -18.71
N GLN A 201 4.08 -9.28 -17.86
CA GLN A 201 2.71 -9.73 -18.09
C GLN A 201 1.76 -8.91 -17.22
N PRO A 202 0.67 -8.38 -17.76
CA PRO A 202 -0.37 -7.76 -16.95
C PRO A 202 -0.99 -8.81 -16.01
N PRO A 203 -1.58 -8.37 -14.88
CA PRO A 203 -2.26 -9.30 -13.98
C PRO A 203 -3.42 -10.00 -14.73
N PRO A 204 -3.68 -11.28 -14.44
CA PRO A 204 -4.79 -12.00 -15.03
C PRO A 204 -6.13 -11.29 -14.79
N PRO A 205 -7.08 -11.34 -15.75
CA PRO A 205 -8.38 -10.65 -15.61
C PRO A 205 -9.18 -11.04 -14.36
N GLU A 206 -9.02 -12.26 -13.89
CA GLU A 206 -9.64 -12.79 -12.67
C GLU A 206 -8.97 -12.30 -11.37
N SER A 207 -7.80 -11.71 -11.47
CA SER A 207 -7.09 -11.11 -10.34
C SER A 207 -7.73 -9.78 -9.95
N ALA A 208 -7.85 -9.51 -8.63
CA ALA A 208 -8.28 -8.20 -8.16
C ALA A 208 -7.33 -7.06 -8.59
N ASN A 209 -6.05 -7.35 -8.86
CA ASN A 209 -5.10 -6.37 -9.34
C ASN A 209 -5.43 -5.85 -10.76
N SER A 210 -6.16 -6.62 -11.58
CA SER A 210 -6.60 -6.18 -12.91
C SER A 210 -7.49 -4.95 -12.85
N GLU A 211 -8.22 -4.77 -11.74
CA GLU A 211 -9.12 -3.63 -11.52
C GLU A 211 -8.39 -2.30 -11.33
N ILE A 212 -7.13 -2.34 -10.91
CA ILE A 212 -6.34 -1.15 -10.61
C ILE A 212 -5.14 -0.97 -11.54
N GLU A 213 -4.78 -1.98 -12.34
CA GLU A 213 -3.66 -1.87 -13.30
C GLU A 213 -3.79 -0.65 -14.23
N PRO A 214 -4.99 -0.29 -14.74
CA PRO A 214 -5.17 0.90 -15.58
C PRO A 214 -4.91 2.24 -14.87
N LEU A 215 -4.79 2.25 -13.53
CA LEU A 215 -4.52 3.47 -12.77
C LEU A 215 -3.06 3.92 -12.86
N TYR A 216 -2.13 3.03 -13.23
CA TYR A 216 -0.72 3.38 -13.32
C TYR A 216 -0.41 4.14 -14.61
N PRO A 217 0.04 5.42 -14.53
CA PRO A 217 0.37 6.18 -15.72
C PRO A 217 1.62 5.65 -16.42
N ASP A 218 1.66 5.83 -17.75
CA ASP A 218 2.80 5.52 -18.61
C ASP A 218 3.39 4.12 -18.39
N SER A 219 2.46 3.15 -18.24
CA SER A 219 2.78 1.74 -18.07
C SER A 219 3.16 1.13 -19.41
N ARG A 220 4.46 0.82 -19.61
CA ARG A 220 4.93 0.23 -20.87
C ARG A 220 6.26 -0.50 -20.75
N GLN A 221 6.48 -1.40 -21.68
CA GLN A 221 7.79 -1.99 -21.94
C GLN A 221 8.71 -0.93 -22.57
N LEU A 222 9.93 -0.80 -22.06
CA LEU A 222 10.95 0.07 -22.63
C LEU A 222 11.77 -0.64 -23.70
N ALA A 223 12.13 0.08 -24.75
CA ALA A 223 13.11 -0.40 -25.72
C ALA A 223 14.53 -0.38 -25.10
N ARG A 224 15.45 -1.20 -25.64
CA ARG A 224 16.81 -1.30 -25.10
C ARG A 224 17.56 0.05 -25.08
N THR A 225 17.21 0.95 -25.97
CA THR A 225 17.79 2.30 -26.07
C THR A 225 17.23 3.29 -25.04
N GLU A 226 16.15 2.93 -24.35
CA GLU A 226 15.47 3.81 -23.39
C GLU A 226 15.89 3.58 -21.94
N HIS A 227 16.76 2.60 -21.68
CA HIS A 227 17.20 2.27 -20.31
C HIS A 227 18.67 1.87 -20.23
N CYS A 228 19.25 2.04 -19.05
CA CYS A 228 20.66 1.71 -18.76
C CYS A 228 20.85 0.35 -18.04
N PHE A 229 19.78 -0.39 -17.81
CA PHE A 229 19.86 -1.67 -17.08
C PHE A 229 20.45 -2.78 -17.95
N ASP A 230 21.23 -3.66 -17.35
CA ASP A 230 21.81 -4.85 -18.01
C ASP A 230 20.83 -6.03 -17.94
N VAL A 231 19.64 -5.83 -18.50
CA VAL A 231 18.61 -6.86 -18.66
C VAL A 231 17.82 -6.61 -19.95
N PRO A 232 17.29 -7.66 -20.63
CA PRO A 232 16.59 -7.51 -21.88
C PRO A 232 15.19 -6.89 -21.73
N TYR A 233 14.53 -7.14 -20.61
CA TYR A 233 13.15 -6.69 -20.40
C TYR A 233 13.07 -5.71 -19.25
N VAL A 234 12.63 -4.50 -19.56
CA VAL A 234 12.42 -3.42 -18.58
C VAL A 234 11.02 -2.86 -18.78
N TYR A 235 10.18 -3.01 -17.79
CA TYR A 235 8.86 -2.42 -17.77
C TYR A 235 8.84 -1.21 -16.83
N ARG A 236 8.32 -0.08 -17.29
CA ARG A 236 8.19 1.14 -16.52
C ARG A 236 6.72 1.48 -16.30
N ARG A 237 6.40 1.95 -15.13
CA ARG A 237 5.14 2.62 -14.79
C ARG A 237 5.42 3.73 -13.80
N TYR A 238 4.53 4.71 -13.71
CA TYR A 238 4.60 5.69 -12.62
C TYR A 238 3.69 5.26 -11.48
N SER A 239 4.15 5.50 -10.26
CA SER A 239 3.38 5.28 -9.04
C SER A 239 3.71 6.35 -8.02
N MET A 240 3.01 6.34 -6.89
CA MET A 240 3.25 7.27 -5.79
C MET A 240 4.04 6.58 -4.68
N LEU A 241 5.06 7.26 -4.18
CA LEU A 241 5.67 6.92 -2.90
C LEU A 241 4.97 7.72 -1.81
N ILE A 242 4.56 7.03 -0.78
CA ILE A 242 3.99 7.60 0.44
C ILE A 242 4.99 7.33 1.57
N GLU A 243 5.67 8.34 2.08
CA GLU A 243 6.63 8.17 3.17
C GLU A 243 5.91 7.94 4.49
N PRO A 244 5.95 6.71 5.06
CA PRO A 244 5.06 6.36 6.17
C PRO A 244 5.23 7.26 7.39
N ALA A 245 6.45 7.62 7.75
CA ALA A 245 6.71 8.46 8.91
C ALA A 245 6.13 9.88 8.74
N VAL A 246 6.32 10.49 7.57
CA VAL A 246 5.78 11.83 7.27
C VAL A 246 4.26 11.75 7.16
N TYR A 247 3.76 10.76 6.43
CA TYR A 247 2.36 10.61 6.12
C TYR A 247 1.49 10.36 7.35
N LEU A 248 1.88 9.40 8.20
CA LEU A 248 1.12 9.07 9.40
C LEU A 248 1.11 10.20 10.42
N ASN A 249 2.24 10.91 10.58
CA ASN A 249 2.32 12.09 11.42
C ASN A 249 1.42 13.22 10.88
N ALA A 250 1.37 13.43 9.56
CA ALA A 250 0.50 14.42 8.95
C ALA A 250 -0.98 14.08 9.18
N LEU A 251 -1.39 12.82 8.99
CA LEU A 251 -2.75 12.39 9.26
C LEU A 251 -3.15 12.55 10.72
N LEU A 252 -2.26 12.19 11.66
CA LEU A 252 -2.50 12.35 13.10
C LEU A 252 -2.62 13.83 13.48
N ARG A 253 -1.71 14.68 13.01
CA ARG A 253 -1.78 16.14 13.21
C ARG A 253 -3.12 16.69 12.70
N ASP A 254 -3.52 16.33 11.49
CA ASP A 254 -4.77 16.80 10.89
C ASP A 254 -6.01 16.29 11.64
N PHE A 255 -5.93 15.05 12.17
CA PHE A 255 -6.98 14.49 13.01
C PHE A 255 -7.18 15.31 14.30
N LEU A 256 -6.08 15.63 14.99
CA LEU A 256 -6.10 16.41 16.21
C LEU A 256 -6.52 17.88 15.95
N ALA A 257 -6.02 18.48 14.87
CA ALA A 257 -6.39 19.83 14.46
C ALA A 257 -7.90 19.97 14.16
N ALA A 258 -8.53 18.89 13.67
CA ALA A 258 -9.97 18.80 13.46
C ALA A 258 -10.73 18.36 14.73
N LYS A 259 -10.16 18.55 15.91
CA LYS A 259 -10.75 18.27 17.23
C LYS A 259 -11.14 16.79 17.43
N GLY A 260 -10.34 15.87 16.88
CA GLY A 260 -10.47 14.46 17.20
C GLY A 260 -9.85 14.14 18.56
N ASP A 261 -10.46 13.22 19.28
CA ASP A 261 -9.97 12.73 20.57
C ASP A 261 -9.10 11.48 20.37
N LEU A 262 -7.97 11.41 21.07
CA LEU A 262 -7.08 10.26 21.05
C LEU A 262 -6.92 9.70 22.46
N VAL A 263 -7.27 8.43 22.64
CA VAL A 263 -7.21 7.72 23.91
C VAL A 263 -6.32 6.51 23.79
N VAL A 264 -5.28 6.44 24.61
CA VAL A 264 -4.42 5.25 24.70
C VAL A 264 -5.14 4.20 25.52
N ARG A 265 -5.62 3.14 24.85
CA ARG A 265 -6.32 2.02 25.47
C ARG A 265 -6.12 0.77 24.64
N GLU A 266 -5.80 -0.34 25.29
CA GLU A 266 -5.78 -1.67 24.69
C GLU A 266 -7.09 -2.39 25.03
N PHE A 267 -7.70 -3.02 24.03
CA PHE A 267 -8.87 -3.88 24.19
C PHE A 267 -8.44 -5.34 24.13
N ARG A 268 -8.94 -6.14 25.06
CA ARG A 268 -8.58 -7.54 25.19
C ARG A 268 -9.59 -8.48 24.51
N ASP A 269 -10.84 -8.08 24.55
CA ASP A 269 -11.95 -8.88 24.04
C ASP A 269 -13.11 -7.98 23.58
N THR A 270 -14.15 -8.60 23.06
CA THR A 270 -15.35 -7.90 22.62
C THR A 270 -16.13 -7.22 23.75
N PRO A 271 -16.26 -7.78 24.98
CA PRO A 271 -16.85 -7.08 26.12
C PRO A 271 -16.15 -5.75 26.45
N ASP A 272 -14.83 -5.67 26.31
CA ASP A 272 -14.10 -4.42 26.48
C ASP A 272 -14.60 -3.31 25.52
N LEU A 273 -14.91 -3.66 24.28
CA LEU A 273 -15.49 -2.75 23.30
C LEU A 273 -16.88 -2.25 23.69
N MET A 274 -17.66 -3.10 24.38
CA MET A 274 -19.01 -2.75 24.85
C MET A 274 -19.00 -1.65 25.91
N SER A 275 -17.89 -1.47 26.63
CA SER A 275 -17.72 -0.42 27.63
C SER A 275 -17.58 1.00 27.06
N LEU A 276 -17.37 1.13 25.75
CA LEU A 276 -17.28 2.44 25.08
C LEU A 276 -18.65 3.13 25.08
N ARG A 277 -18.63 4.47 25.13
CA ARG A 277 -19.86 5.27 25.05
C ARG A 277 -20.45 5.31 23.64
N GLU A 278 -19.57 5.25 22.62
CA GLU A 278 -19.97 5.29 21.21
C GLU A 278 -20.72 4.01 20.82
N THR A 279 -21.80 4.17 20.06
CA THR A 279 -22.57 3.07 19.52
C THR A 279 -22.15 2.64 18.12
N LEU A 280 -21.36 3.48 17.42
CA LEU A 280 -20.77 3.19 16.13
C LEU A 280 -19.27 3.05 16.28
N LEU A 281 -18.75 1.86 16.02
CA LEU A 281 -17.35 1.50 16.16
C LEU A 281 -16.74 1.11 14.80
N PHE A 282 -15.54 1.57 14.51
CA PHE A 282 -14.77 1.14 13.34
C PHE A 282 -13.57 0.32 13.81
N ASN A 283 -13.58 -0.97 13.53
CA ASN A 283 -12.48 -1.87 13.87
C ASN A 283 -11.37 -1.78 12.83
N CYS A 284 -10.30 -1.06 13.15
CA CYS A 284 -9.10 -0.87 12.35
C CYS A 284 -7.86 -1.46 13.06
N THR A 285 -8.03 -2.53 13.83
CA THR A 285 -6.99 -3.09 14.72
C THR A 285 -5.93 -3.93 13.99
N GLY A 286 -6.08 -4.15 12.69
CA GLY A 286 -5.12 -4.95 11.92
C GLY A 286 -5.02 -6.38 12.48
N LEU A 287 -3.82 -6.79 12.95
CA LEU A 287 -3.64 -8.12 13.57
C LEU A 287 -4.44 -8.32 14.85
N GLY A 288 -4.78 -7.24 15.57
CA GLY A 288 -5.60 -7.32 16.78
C GLY A 288 -7.00 -7.88 16.54
N SER A 289 -7.51 -7.81 15.30
CA SER A 289 -8.80 -8.40 14.94
C SER A 289 -8.81 -9.93 15.08
N ARG A 290 -7.65 -10.58 15.01
CA ARG A 290 -7.54 -12.02 15.20
C ARG A 290 -8.03 -12.43 16.61
N GLU A 291 -7.61 -11.70 17.61
CA GLU A 291 -7.97 -12.00 19.00
C GLU A 291 -9.33 -11.39 19.37
N LEU A 292 -9.57 -10.14 19.02
CA LEU A 292 -10.80 -9.44 19.38
C LEU A 292 -12.06 -9.99 18.72
N PHE A 293 -11.95 -10.53 17.50
CA PHE A 293 -13.08 -11.00 16.71
C PHE A 293 -12.93 -12.44 16.22
N HIS A 294 -11.96 -13.18 16.79
CA HIS A 294 -11.68 -14.59 16.48
C HIS A 294 -11.49 -14.86 14.98
N ASP A 295 -10.85 -13.92 14.25
CA ASP A 295 -10.56 -14.13 12.84
C ASP A 295 -9.25 -14.93 12.64
N ASP A 296 -9.39 -16.25 12.65
CA ASP A 296 -8.29 -17.19 12.48
C ASP A 296 -7.66 -17.16 11.08
N GLU A 297 -8.32 -16.53 10.10
CA GLU A 297 -7.77 -16.34 8.77
C GLU A 297 -6.66 -15.28 8.72
N LEU A 298 -6.59 -14.39 9.71
CA LEU A 298 -5.51 -13.42 9.84
C LEU A 298 -4.17 -14.08 10.15
N ILE A 299 -3.19 -13.90 9.27
CA ILE A 299 -1.85 -14.47 9.36
C ILE A 299 -0.82 -13.35 9.42
N PRO A 300 0.06 -13.30 10.46
CA PRO A 300 1.14 -12.34 10.49
C PRO A 300 2.21 -12.71 9.47
N ILE A 301 2.39 -11.90 8.43
CA ILE A 301 3.47 -12.08 7.46
C ILE A 301 4.60 -11.10 7.77
N ARG A 302 5.78 -11.66 8.04
CA ARG A 302 6.99 -10.89 8.32
C ARG A 302 7.45 -10.11 7.08
N GLY A 303 7.56 -8.79 7.20
CA GLY A 303 8.32 -7.92 6.31
C GLY A 303 9.59 -7.43 7.01
N GLN A 304 10.72 -7.47 6.32
CA GLN A 304 12.00 -7.02 6.86
C GLN A 304 12.62 -5.98 5.94
N PHE A 305 13.12 -4.89 6.52
CA PHE A 305 13.87 -3.86 5.84
C PHE A 305 15.24 -3.70 6.48
N VAL A 306 16.23 -3.49 5.64
CA VAL A 306 17.57 -3.11 6.06
C VAL A 306 17.74 -1.62 5.74
N VAL A 307 18.18 -0.84 6.70
CA VAL A 307 18.42 0.61 6.55
C VAL A 307 19.93 0.81 6.46
N PRO A 308 20.46 1.18 5.29
CA PRO A 308 21.87 1.51 5.12
C PRO A 308 22.18 2.95 5.53
N VAL A 309 23.46 3.24 5.82
CA VAL A 309 23.97 4.62 5.86
C VAL A 309 23.88 5.20 4.45
N ALA A 310 23.35 6.41 4.32
CA ALA A 310 23.41 7.14 3.06
C ALA A 310 24.89 7.38 2.67
N ALA A 311 25.27 7.09 1.41
CA ALA A 311 26.61 7.48 0.94
C ALA A 311 26.63 8.94 0.52
N ALA A 312 27.77 9.59 0.71
CA ALA A 312 28.03 10.88 0.08
C ALA A 312 27.92 10.70 -1.46
N GLY A 313 26.93 11.32 -2.07
CA GLY A 313 26.61 11.12 -3.49
C GLY A 313 25.40 10.20 -3.76
N ASP A 314 24.91 9.44 -2.80
CA ASP A 314 23.59 8.77 -2.86
C ASP A 314 22.47 9.83 -2.71
N ARG A 315 22.52 10.88 -3.51
CA ARG A 315 21.44 11.88 -3.54
C ARG A 315 20.22 11.25 -4.16
N LEU A 316 19.48 10.53 -3.33
CA LEU A 316 18.13 10.07 -3.65
C LEU A 316 17.15 11.25 -3.79
N HIS A 317 17.62 12.46 -3.54
CA HIS A 317 16.83 13.68 -3.58
C HIS A 317 17.72 14.86 -4.00
N ASP A 318 17.53 15.36 -5.22
CA ASP A 318 17.96 16.72 -5.58
C ASP A 318 16.73 17.63 -5.56
N PRO A 319 16.57 18.43 -4.51
CA PRO A 319 15.43 19.33 -4.39
C PRO A 319 15.42 20.43 -5.46
N ARG A 320 16.53 20.61 -6.19
CA ARG A 320 16.67 21.67 -7.20
C ARG A 320 16.33 21.23 -8.62
N SER A 321 16.36 19.93 -8.90
CA SER A 321 16.14 19.44 -10.27
C SER A 321 14.70 19.06 -10.58
N GLY A 322 13.82 18.97 -9.60
CA GLY A 322 12.45 18.48 -9.76
C GLY A 322 12.36 17.05 -10.31
N ARG A 323 13.48 16.36 -10.44
CA ARG A 323 13.61 15.01 -10.98
C ARG A 323 13.87 14.04 -9.83
N HIS A 324 12.81 13.49 -9.31
CA HIS A 324 12.90 12.41 -8.33
C HIS A 324 13.10 11.10 -9.05
N LEU A 325 14.33 10.66 -9.18
CA LEU A 325 14.64 9.29 -9.50
C LEU A 325 14.59 8.52 -8.19
N HIS A 326 13.44 8.00 -7.82
CA HIS A 326 13.41 6.90 -6.92
C HIS A 326 13.82 5.67 -7.75
N VAL A 327 15.11 5.39 -7.81
CA VAL A 327 15.46 4.01 -7.61
C VAL A 327 14.81 3.75 -6.27
N SER A 328 13.74 2.95 -6.24
CA SER A 328 13.57 2.03 -5.17
C SER A 328 14.88 1.23 -5.20
N ALA A 329 16.01 1.88 -4.77
CA ALA A 329 16.98 1.12 -4.08
C ALA A 329 16.07 0.40 -3.11
N PRO A 330 15.85 -0.89 -3.27
CA PRO A 330 15.06 -1.57 -2.31
C PRO A 330 15.62 -1.00 -1.01
N ARG A 331 14.83 -0.29 -0.22
CA ARG A 331 15.14 -0.22 1.19
C ARG A 331 15.28 -1.67 1.50
N TRP A 332 16.43 -2.16 1.23
CA TRP A 332 16.90 -3.52 0.98
C TRP A 332 15.91 -4.49 1.54
N ARG A 333 14.94 -4.91 0.69
CA ARG A 333 14.48 -6.26 0.85
C ARG A 333 15.70 -7.13 0.57
N VAL A 334 16.38 -7.54 1.56
CA VAL A 334 16.76 -8.93 1.57
C VAL A 334 15.42 -9.65 1.61
N VAL A 335 14.91 -10.03 0.45
CA VAL A 335 13.89 -11.05 0.32
C VAL A 335 14.61 -12.31 0.79
N GLY A 336 14.69 -12.45 2.11
CA GLY A 336 14.78 -13.76 2.69
C GLY A 336 13.57 -14.44 2.11
N ARG A 337 13.76 -15.51 1.36
CA ARG A 337 12.71 -16.39 0.85
C ARG A 337 11.54 -16.31 1.81
N GLN A 338 10.35 -16.09 1.28
CA GLN A 338 9.11 -16.29 2.03
C GLN A 338 9.20 -17.69 2.64
N SER A 339 9.74 -17.77 3.85
CA SER A 339 9.66 -18.97 4.61
C SER A 339 8.19 -19.13 4.94
N ARG A 340 7.61 -20.21 4.46
CA ARG A 340 6.26 -20.71 4.75
C ARG A 340 5.79 -20.22 6.11
N ALA A 341 4.54 -19.72 6.14
CA ALA A 341 3.86 -19.38 7.38
C ALA A 341 4.15 -20.47 8.45
N ARG A 342 5.04 -20.18 9.39
CA ARG A 342 5.16 -21.00 10.59
C ARG A 342 3.92 -20.67 11.41
N ARG A 343 3.02 -21.64 11.51
CA ARG A 343 1.99 -21.65 12.53
C ARG A 343 2.70 -21.44 13.87
N VAL A 344 2.50 -20.29 14.48
CA VAL A 344 2.85 -20.09 15.87
C VAL A 344 1.88 -20.95 16.65
N ARG A 345 2.31 -22.11 17.09
CA ARG A 345 1.56 -22.89 18.09
C ARG A 345 1.75 -22.17 19.41
N HIS A 346 0.70 -21.60 19.94
CA HIS A 346 0.66 -21.28 21.35
C HIS A 346 0.68 -22.59 22.15
N ALA A 347 1.82 -22.90 22.77
CA ALA A 347 1.86 -23.85 23.85
C ALA A 347 1.37 -23.14 25.11
N GLY A 348 0.11 -23.35 25.47
CA GLY A 348 -0.37 -23.06 26.80
C GLY A 348 0.07 -24.15 27.74
N GLY A 349 0.65 -23.81 28.90
CA GLY A 349 0.88 -24.69 30.02
C GLY A 349 2.02 -24.18 30.93
N PRO A 350 1.78 -24.05 32.25
CA PRO A 350 2.78 -23.56 33.18
C PRO A 350 3.69 -24.70 33.65
N GLY A 351 4.98 -24.45 33.79
CA GLY A 351 5.80 -25.41 34.51
C GLY A 351 7.29 -25.38 34.25
N HIS A 352 8.00 -24.89 35.25
CA HIS A 352 9.34 -25.22 35.71
C HIS A 352 10.58 -24.82 34.91
N TYR A 353 11.30 -23.91 35.51
CA TYR A 353 12.76 -23.69 35.38
C TYR A 353 13.56 -24.97 35.52
N GLY A 354 14.51 -25.18 34.61
CA GLY A 354 15.54 -26.21 34.71
C GLY A 354 16.66 -25.91 33.72
N SER A 355 17.80 -25.58 34.26
CA SER A 355 19.07 -25.23 33.60
C SER A 355 19.69 -26.42 32.86
N ASN A 356 20.33 -26.25 31.69
CA ASN A 356 21.75 -26.25 31.38
C ASN A 356 22.05 -26.67 29.92
N PRO A 357 23.18 -26.26 29.37
CA PRO A 357 23.43 -26.31 27.92
C PRO A 357 24.41 -27.43 27.54
N ALA A 358 24.21 -28.01 26.37
CA ALA A 358 25.33 -28.67 25.66
C ALA A 358 25.01 -28.90 24.17
N ARG A 359 25.93 -28.40 23.37
CA ARG A 359 26.47 -28.88 22.10
C ARG A 359 25.62 -29.83 21.25
N GLU A 360 25.42 -29.42 19.97
CA GLU A 360 25.90 -30.30 18.89
C GLU A 360 25.94 -29.53 17.55
N ARG A 361 27.08 -29.75 16.87
CA ARG A 361 27.33 -29.29 15.47
C ARG A 361 26.80 -30.36 14.53
N GLY A 362 26.19 -29.97 13.42
CA GLY A 362 25.82 -30.94 12.39
C GLY A 362 25.25 -30.32 11.14
N GLY A 363 26.03 -30.24 10.11
CA GLY A 363 25.69 -30.60 8.72
C GLY A 363 24.68 -29.80 7.94
N LEU A 364 25.13 -28.74 7.26
CA LEU A 364 24.42 -28.19 6.09
C LEU A 364 24.53 -29.16 4.90
N ARG A 365 23.47 -29.86 4.57
CA ARG A 365 23.32 -30.48 3.25
C ARG A 365 22.48 -29.57 2.37
N ARG A 366 23.02 -29.20 1.20
CA ARG A 366 22.37 -28.49 0.10
C ARG A 366 21.37 -29.42 -0.60
N HIS A 367 20.11 -29.05 -0.65
CA HIS A 367 19.18 -29.56 -1.68
C HIS A 367 18.70 -28.37 -2.48
N ALA A 368 19.15 -28.32 -3.73
CA ALA A 368 18.58 -27.51 -4.79
C ALA A 368 17.23 -28.15 -5.20
N ASN A 369 16.17 -27.38 -5.12
CA ASN A 369 14.93 -27.69 -5.83
C ASN A 369 14.50 -26.44 -6.60
N SER A 370 14.44 -26.63 -7.91
CA SER A 370 13.94 -25.73 -8.91
C SER A 370 12.47 -25.34 -8.61
N TYR A 371 12.22 -24.04 -8.53
CA TYR A 371 10.87 -23.51 -8.53
C TYR A 371 10.74 -22.55 -9.71
N ASN A 372 9.82 -22.87 -10.63
CA ASN A 372 9.44 -22.02 -11.75
C ASN A 372 8.94 -20.69 -11.21
N GLY A 373 9.71 -19.62 -11.46
CA GLY A 373 9.39 -18.28 -11.04
C GLY A 373 8.39 -17.62 -11.97
N GLN A 374 7.22 -17.34 -11.48
CA GLN A 374 6.46 -16.21 -12.01
C GLN A 374 7.08 -14.95 -11.37
N GLY A 375 7.74 -14.15 -12.22
CA GLY A 375 8.42 -12.93 -11.79
C GLY A 375 7.44 -11.89 -11.29
N GLY A 376 7.27 -11.84 -9.98
CA GLY A 376 6.73 -10.66 -9.33
C GLY A 376 7.78 -9.55 -9.34
N PRO A 377 7.39 -8.27 -9.30
CA PRO A 377 8.34 -7.17 -9.32
C PRO A 377 9.34 -7.30 -8.16
N LEU A 378 10.62 -7.29 -8.49
CA LEU A 378 11.71 -7.19 -7.51
C LEU A 378 11.67 -5.77 -6.91
N TRP A 379 11.23 -5.69 -5.68
CA TRP A 379 11.24 -4.47 -4.86
C TRP A 379 12.46 -4.39 -3.97
#